data_2e1fccb8efe2f1a7e6bf1cb37a66f8e1
#
_entry.id   2e1fccb8efe2f1a7e6bf1cb37a66f8e1
#
_cell.length_a   1.000
_cell.length_b   1.000
_cell.length_c   1.000
_cell.angle_alpha   90.00
_cell.angle_beta   90.00
_cell.angle_gamma   90.00
#
_symmetry.space_group_name_H-M   'P 1'
#
loop_
_entity.id
_entity.type
_entity.pdbx_description
1 polymer ?
#
loop_
_entity_poly.entity_id
_entity_poly.type
_entity_poly.pdbx_seq_one_letter_code
_entity_poly.pdbx_strand_id
1 'polypeptide(L)'
;MRNYGRRNAGKWRAYLLTGCLLTGIWLTGCASGGGSTFPPSQSLIYVDDEGTLYTSLVETYDSADTSYDVQELRQMAEQEAGEYTGVTLFDCTMEDGMARVIYQYTDGDALVQFTSGTQDEANQVNSITAMTGMEGLAVQTAQDSVWKDVKKGQEIDREKIMRQNKLRMVSVDGDAIIQTD
;
A
#
# COMPACT_ATOMS: atom_id res chain seq x y z
N MET A 1 -4.36 -8.28 -38.33
CA MET A 1 -3.99 -8.25 -36.91
C MET A 1 -4.00 -6.80 -36.47
N ARG A 2 -5.01 -6.39 -35.69
CA ARG A 2 -5.18 -5.01 -35.26
C ARG A 2 -4.57 -4.87 -33.86
N ASN A 3 -3.58 -3.97 -33.73
CA ASN A 3 -2.97 -3.55 -32.47
C ASN A 3 -3.99 -2.81 -31.60
N TYR A 4 -4.77 -3.52 -30.80
CA TYR A 4 -5.77 -2.92 -29.88
C TYR A 4 -5.26 -2.70 -28.46
N GLY A 5 -4.11 -3.30 -28.08
CA GLY A 5 -3.66 -3.32 -26.69
C GLY A 5 -2.85 -2.12 -26.20
N ARG A 6 -2.38 -1.22 -27.08
CA ARG A 6 -1.44 -0.15 -26.68
C ARG A 6 -2.05 1.22 -26.39
N ARG A 7 -3.34 1.42 -26.72
CA ARG A 7 -3.94 2.76 -26.59
C ARG A 7 -4.60 3.03 -25.25
N ASN A 8 -5.01 2.00 -24.50
CA ASN A 8 -5.74 2.17 -23.26
C ASN A 8 -4.85 2.16 -22.01
N ALA A 9 -3.75 1.40 -22.01
CA ALA A 9 -2.78 1.43 -20.92
C ALA A 9 -2.20 2.84 -20.68
N GLY A 10 -1.97 3.60 -21.76
CA GLY A 10 -1.52 5.00 -21.65
C GLY A 10 -2.57 5.97 -21.09
N LYS A 11 -3.86 5.64 -21.20
CA LYS A 11 -4.93 6.50 -20.66
C LYS A 11 -5.09 6.30 -19.15
N TRP A 12 -5.01 5.07 -18.65
CA TRP A 12 -5.06 4.81 -17.22
C TRP A 12 -3.89 5.44 -16.47
N ARG A 13 -2.68 5.29 -17.00
CA ARG A 13 -1.49 5.97 -16.44
C ARG A 13 -1.62 7.50 -16.46
N ALA A 14 -2.26 8.07 -17.48
CA ALA A 14 -2.50 9.52 -17.55
C ALA A 14 -3.55 9.99 -16.55
N TYR A 15 -4.54 9.17 -16.19
CA TYR A 15 -5.56 9.52 -15.20
C TYR A 15 -5.06 9.35 -13.77
N LEU A 16 -4.25 8.33 -13.49
CA LEU A 16 -3.57 8.16 -12.19
C LEU A 16 -2.64 9.35 -11.88
N LEU A 17 -1.98 9.91 -12.88
CA LEU A 17 -1.09 11.07 -12.72
C LEU A 17 -1.81 12.42 -12.66
N THR A 18 -3.03 12.54 -13.16
CA THR A 18 -3.73 13.83 -13.25
C THR A 18 -4.65 14.09 -12.04
N GLY A 19 -5.01 13.06 -11.28
CA GLY A 19 -5.86 13.18 -10.08
C GLY A 19 -5.19 13.83 -8.87
N CYS A 20 -3.87 13.77 -8.77
CA CYS A 20 -3.11 14.31 -7.63
C CYS A 20 -2.88 15.81 -7.64
N LEU A 21 -3.30 16.58 -8.67
CA LEU A 21 -2.90 17.99 -8.83
C LEU A 21 -3.92 19.03 -8.36
N LEU A 22 -5.06 18.65 -7.81
CA LEU A 22 -6.04 19.62 -7.29
C LEU A 22 -6.68 19.13 -6.00
N THR A 23 -6.04 19.32 -4.90
CA THR A 23 -6.53 19.86 -3.64
C THR A 23 -5.52 19.59 -2.53
N GLY A 24 -4.68 20.55 -2.25
CA GLY A 24 -3.96 20.63 -0.99
C GLY A 24 -4.97 20.80 0.15
N ILE A 25 -5.46 19.69 0.70
CA ILE A 25 -6.06 19.66 2.01
C ILE A 25 -5.13 18.83 2.88
N TRP A 26 -4.33 19.54 3.63
CA TRP A 26 -3.62 19.01 4.78
C TRP A 26 -4.66 18.53 5.81
N LEU A 27 -5.21 17.34 5.61
CA LEU A 27 -5.88 16.64 6.66
C LEU A 27 -4.84 15.83 7.43
N THR A 28 -4.21 16.48 8.40
CA THR A 28 -3.67 15.77 9.56
C THR A 28 -4.85 15.09 10.27
N GLY A 29 -5.36 14.04 9.66
CA GLY A 29 -6.34 13.16 10.24
C GLY A 29 -5.62 12.20 11.17
N CYS A 30 -5.47 12.58 12.44
CA CYS A 30 -5.36 11.60 13.49
C CYS A 30 -6.64 10.75 13.43
N ALA A 31 -6.60 9.61 12.78
CA ALA A 31 -7.64 8.59 12.88
C ALA A 31 -7.55 8.00 14.29
N SER A 32 -8.28 8.62 15.21
CA SER A 32 -8.57 8.07 16.52
C SER A 32 -9.50 6.87 16.35
N GLY A 33 -9.00 5.66 16.69
CA GLY A 33 -9.83 4.56 17.19
C GLY A 33 -10.93 4.04 16.26
N GLY A 34 -10.55 3.37 15.18
CA GLY A 34 -11.43 2.48 14.46
C GLY A 34 -10.64 1.23 14.10
N GLY A 35 -11.19 0.03 14.33
CA GLY A 35 -10.56 -1.20 13.92
C GLY A 35 -10.15 -1.12 12.44
N SER A 36 -8.96 -1.58 12.15
CA SER A 36 -8.44 -1.68 10.81
C SER A 36 -9.42 -2.46 9.95
N THR A 37 -9.95 -1.86 8.89
CA THR A 37 -10.80 -2.54 7.95
C THR A 37 -10.00 -2.84 6.69
N PHE A 38 -9.79 -4.13 6.43
CA PHE A 38 -9.33 -4.60 5.14
C PHE A 38 -10.56 -5.04 4.32
N PRO A 39 -10.69 -4.65 3.05
CA PRO A 39 -9.76 -3.88 2.23
C PRO A 39 -9.77 -2.37 2.54
N PRO A 40 -8.61 -1.69 2.39
CA PRO A 40 -8.49 -0.25 2.64
C PRO A 40 -9.40 0.61 1.74
N SER A 41 -9.85 1.76 2.24
CA SER A 41 -10.67 2.72 1.49
C SER A 41 -9.87 3.88 0.88
N GLN A 42 -8.56 3.86 1.01
CA GLN A 42 -7.63 4.86 0.46
C GLN A 42 -6.32 4.20 0.02
N SER A 43 -5.54 4.90 -0.77
CA SER A 43 -4.20 4.45 -1.17
C SER A 43 -3.28 4.46 0.04
N LEU A 44 -2.70 3.29 0.37
CA LEU A 44 -1.80 3.10 1.51
C LEU A 44 -1.06 1.76 1.42
N ILE A 45 -0.04 1.60 2.25
CA ILE A 45 0.60 0.32 2.52
C ILE A 45 -0.08 -0.33 3.72
N TYR A 46 -0.54 -1.55 3.55
CA TYR A 46 -1.15 -2.36 4.61
C TYR A 46 -0.23 -3.52 4.99
N VAL A 47 -0.09 -3.75 6.28
CA VAL A 47 0.68 -4.87 6.84
C VAL A 47 -0.22 -5.67 7.74
N ASP A 48 -0.47 -6.93 7.38
CA ASP A 48 -1.31 -7.82 8.19
C ASP A 48 -0.62 -8.34 9.45
N ASP A 49 -1.34 -9.07 10.30
CA ASP A 49 -0.83 -9.62 11.54
C ASP A 49 0.21 -10.75 11.32
N GLU A 50 0.32 -11.29 10.11
CA GLU A 50 1.37 -12.23 9.72
C GLU A 50 2.62 -11.52 9.19
N GLY A 51 2.54 -10.22 8.92
CA GLY A 51 3.62 -9.39 8.39
C GLY A 51 3.66 -9.38 6.86
N THR A 52 2.60 -9.83 6.20
CA THR A 52 2.47 -9.74 4.75
C THR A 52 2.24 -8.29 4.34
N LEU A 53 2.91 -7.87 3.28
CA LEU A 53 2.84 -6.51 2.76
C LEU A 53 1.84 -6.43 1.61
N TYR A 54 1.02 -5.39 1.65
CA TYR A 54 0.09 -5.04 0.57
C TYR A 54 0.19 -3.56 0.26
N THR A 55 -0.08 -3.17 -0.99
CA THR A 55 -0.45 -1.81 -1.33
C THR A 55 -1.87 -1.77 -1.84
N SER A 56 -2.60 -0.73 -1.49
CA SER A 56 -3.85 -0.39 -2.14
C SER A 56 -3.70 0.87 -2.97
N LEU A 57 -4.24 0.85 -4.17
CA LEU A 57 -4.49 2.00 -5.02
C LEU A 57 -6.00 2.22 -5.07
N VAL A 58 -6.44 3.39 -4.63
CA VAL A 58 -7.87 3.75 -4.60
C VAL A 58 -8.07 5.04 -5.35
N GLU A 59 -8.90 4.98 -6.39
CA GLU A 59 -9.24 6.11 -7.25
C GLU A 59 -10.75 6.25 -7.36
N THR A 60 -11.22 7.48 -7.50
CA THR A 60 -12.63 7.76 -7.79
C THR A 60 -12.85 7.89 -9.28
N TYR A 61 -13.95 7.33 -9.76
CA TYR A 61 -14.36 7.46 -11.15
C TYR A 61 -15.84 7.88 -11.27
N ASP A 62 -16.21 8.48 -12.41
CA ASP A 62 -17.60 8.77 -12.67
C ASP A 62 -18.33 7.47 -13.04
N SER A 63 -19.21 7.01 -12.16
CA SER A 63 -19.99 5.78 -12.37
C SER A 63 -20.97 5.87 -13.54
N ALA A 64 -21.24 7.08 -14.05
CA ALA A 64 -22.03 7.26 -15.27
C ALA A 64 -21.19 7.04 -16.55
N ASP A 65 -19.87 7.04 -16.46
CA ASP A 65 -18.98 6.74 -17.59
C ASP A 65 -18.83 5.22 -17.77
N THR A 66 -19.52 4.69 -18.76
CA THR A 66 -19.50 3.27 -19.13
C THR A 66 -18.22 2.82 -19.82
N SER A 67 -17.23 3.71 -20.00
CA SER A 67 -15.93 3.36 -20.57
C SER A 67 -14.99 2.62 -19.59
N TYR A 68 -15.35 2.56 -18.32
CA TYR A 68 -14.60 1.87 -17.29
C TYR A 68 -15.11 0.42 -17.12
N ASP A 69 -14.21 -0.54 -17.19
CA ASP A 69 -14.50 -1.97 -17.05
C ASP A 69 -13.55 -2.61 -16.04
N VAL A 70 -14.13 -3.23 -15.01
CA VAL A 70 -13.35 -3.92 -13.96
C VAL A 70 -12.53 -5.08 -14.51
N GLN A 71 -12.98 -5.76 -15.56
CA GLN A 71 -12.23 -6.85 -16.18
C GLN A 71 -10.99 -6.34 -16.91
N GLU A 72 -11.13 -5.21 -17.61
CA GLU A 72 -10.00 -4.56 -18.27
C GLU A 72 -8.99 -4.06 -17.23
N LEU A 73 -9.46 -3.42 -16.14
CA LEU A 73 -8.61 -2.98 -15.03
C LEU A 73 -7.86 -4.16 -14.40
N ARG A 74 -8.55 -5.26 -14.12
CA ARG A 74 -7.96 -6.48 -13.56
C ARG A 74 -6.87 -7.06 -14.46
N GLN A 75 -7.14 -7.19 -15.77
CA GLN A 75 -6.15 -7.69 -16.72
C GLN A 75 -4.90 -6.82 -16.79
N MET A 76 -5.09 -5.49 -16.74
CA MET A 76 -3.96 -4.55 -16.70
C MET A 76 -3.14 -4.70 -15.43
N ALA A 77 -3.80 -4.81 -14.27
CA ALA A 77 -3.15 -4.99 -12.99
C ALA A 77 -2.41 -6.34 -12.88
N GLU A 78 -3.02 -7.43 -13.40
CA GLU A 78 -2.36 -8.75 -13.47
C GLU A 78 -1.13 -8.72 -14.39
N GLN A 79 -1.22 -8.05 -15.53
CA GLN A 79 -0.08 -7.90 -16.43
C GLN A 79 1.03 -7.08 -15.77
N GLU A 80 0.70 -5.97 -15.12
CA GLU A 80 1.67 -5.11 -14.44
C GLU A 80 2.37 -5.87 -13.30
N ALA A 81 1.61 -6.57 -12.44
CA ALA A 81 2.19 -7.42 -11.40
C ALA A 81 3.11 -8.50 -11.96
N GLY A 82 2.74 -9.09 -13.10
CA GLY A 82 3.54 -10.14 -13.77
C GLY A 82 4.89 -9.67 -14.32
N GLU A 83 5.13 -8.36 -14.44
CA GLU A 83 6.41 -7.80 -14.85
C GLU A 83 7.43 -7.75 -13.68
N TYR A 84 6.99 -7.98 -12.43
CA TYR A 84 7.82 -7.89 -11.24
C TYR A 84 7.84 -9.18 -10.45
N THR A 85 9.03 -9.59 -10.01
CA THR A 85 9.17 -10.77 -9.16
C THR A 85 8.67 -10.47 -7.76
N GLY A 86 7.90 -11.40 -7.19
CA GLY A 86 7.40 -11.26 -5.82
C GLY A 86 6.17 -10.35 -5.68
N VAL A 87 5.52 -9.99 -6.77
CA VAL A 87 4.29 -9.19 -6.79
C VAL A 87 3.14 -10.01 -7.36
N THR A 88 1.99 -9.96 -6.72
CA THR A 88 0.75 -10.58 -7.21
C THR A 88 -0.43 -9.63 -7.03
N LEU A 89 -1.36 -9.64 -7.97
CA LEU A 89 -2.64 -8.98 -7.79
C LEU A 89 -3.44 -9.76 -6.74
N PHE A 90 -3.75 -9.12 -5.61
CA PHE A 90 -4.57 -9.71 -4.55
C PHE A 90 -6.06 -9.49 -4.80
N ASP A 91 -6.46 -8.23 -5.11
CA ASP A 91 -7.85 -7.89 -5.39
C ASP A 91 -7.97 -6.72 -6.36
N CYS A 92 -9.10 -6.69 -7.09
CA CYS A 92 -9.43 -5.59 -7.99
C CYS A 92 -10.95 -5.44 -8.05
N THR A 93 -11.44 -4.29 -7.61
CA THR A 93 -12.87 -3.97 -7.56
C THR A 93 -13.16 -2.60 -8.13
N MET A 94 -14.37 -2.44 -8.66
CA MET A 94 -14.95 -1.14 -9.07
C MET A 94 -16.38 -1.10 -8.57
N GLU A 95 -16.60 -0.36 -7.49
CA GLU A 95 -17.90 -0.26 -6.82
C GLU A 95 -18.13 1.16 -6.30
N ASP A 96 -19.36 1.64 -6.36
CA ASP A 96 -19.78 2.92 -5.78
C ASP A 96 -18.95 4.14 -6.21
N GLY A 97 -18.46 4.14 -7.46
CA GLY A 97 -17.61 5.22 -7.98
C GLY A 97 -16.16 5.17 -7.47
N MET A 98 -15.75 4.07 -6.85
CA MET A 98 -14.36 3.82 -6.45
C MET A 98 -13.80 2.60 -7.17
N ALA A 99 -12.63 2.76 -7.78
CA ALA A 99 -11.79 1.69 -8.27
C ALA A 99 -10.72 1.40 -7.23
N ARG A 100 -10.53 0.13 -6.88
CA ARG A 100 -9.51 -0.32 -5.94
C ARG A 100 -8.73 -1.46 -6.54
N VAL A 101 -7.40 -1.34 -6.48
CA VAL A 101 -6.46 -2.40 -6.84
C VAL A 101 -5.56 -2.66 -5.65
N ILE A 102 -5.44 -3.93 -5.25
CA ILE A 102 -4.60 -4.34 -4.13
C ILE A 102 -3.57 -5.33 -4.64
N TYR A 103 -2.29 -5.01 -4.41
CA TYR A 103 -1.18 -5.90 -4.69
C TYR A 103 -0.64 -6.49 -3.39
N GLN A 104 -0.18 -7.73 -3.46
CA GLN A 104 0.51 -8.44 -2.39
C GLN A 104 1.97 -8.65 -2.76
N TYR A 105 2.86 -8.55 -1.79
CA TYR A 105 4.31 -8.64 -1.97
C TYR A 105 4.91 -9.76 -1.13
N THR A 106 5.93 -10.43 -1.68
CA THR A 106 6.68 -11.44 -0.93
C THR A 106 7.59 -10.83 0.13
N ASP A 107 8.06 -9.61 -0.10
CA ASP A 107 8.96 -8.87 0.80
C ASP A 107 8.95 -7.36 0.48
N GLY A 108 9.71 -6.59 1.27
CA GLY A 108 9.80 -5.15 1.11
C GLY A 108 10.55 -4.72 -0.15
N ASP A 109 11.51 -5.51 -0.60
CA ASP A 109 12.27 -5.18 -1.83
C ASP A 109 11.36 -5.27 -3.07
N ALA A 110 10.48 -6.27 -3.12
CA ALA A 110 9.48 -6.40 -4.16
C ALA A 110 8.51 -5.20 -4.17
N LEU A 111 8.06 -4.75 -3.00
CA LEU A 111 7.21 -3.57 -2.87
C LEU A 111 7.92 -2.32 -3.38
N VAL A 112 9.16 -2.06 -2.95
CA VAL A 112 9.93 -0.89 -3.36
C VAL A 112 10.18 -0.87 -4.86
N GLN A 113 10.56 -2.01 -5.44
CA GLN A 113 10.79 -2.12 -6.89
C GLN A 113 9.52 -1.88 -7.69
N PHE A 114 8.39 -2.43 -7.25
CA PHE A 114 7.11 -2.27 -7.91
C PHE A 114 6.62 -0.83 -7.86
N THR A 115 6.53 -0.23 -6.68
CA THR A 115 6.02 1.13 -6.50
C THR A 115 6.89 2.18 -7.20
N SER A 116 8.21 2.00 -7.20
CA SER A 116 9.13 2.83 -7.97
C SER A 116 8.95 2.66 -9.48
N GLY A 117 8.85 1.42 -9.96
CA GLY A 117 8.75 1.11 -11.38
C GLY A 117 7.42 1.53 -12.00
N THR A 118 6.34 1.44 -11.25
CA THR A 118 4.99 1.86 -11.66
C THR A 118 4.70 3.32 -11.37
N GLN A 119 5.61 4.02 -10.68
CA GLN A 119 5.44 5.42 -10.25
C GLN A 119 4.21 5.59 -9.34
N ASP A 120 4.00 4.64 -8.42
CA ASP A 120 2.96 4.73 -7.40
C ASP A 120 3.41 5.67 -6.28
N GLU A 121 3.23 6.98 -6.50
CA GLU A 121 3.66 8.02 -5.57
C GLU A 121 3.02 7.90 -4.18
N ALA A 122 1.82 7.33 -4.08
CA ALA A 122 1.09 7.20 -2.82
C ALA A 122 1.73 6.15 -1.89
N ASN A 123 2.34 5.11 -2.47
CA ASN A 123 2.90 3.97 -1.74
C ASN A 123 4.43 3.86 -1.88
N GLN A 124 5.06 4.83 -2.53
CA GLN A 124 6.50 4.81 -2.74
C GLN A 124 7.26 5.04 -1.45
N VAL A 125 8.16 4.11 -1.12
CA VAL A 125 9.07 4.19 0.02
C VAL A 125 10.48 3.78 -0.42
N ASN A 126 11.50 4.22 0.30
CA ASN A 126 12.89 3.85 0.05
C ASN A 126 13.21 2.45 0.56
N SER A 127 12.61 2.07 1.67
CA SER A 127 12.68 0.73 2.22
C SER A 127 11.48 0.44 3.13
N ILE A 128 11.09 -0.82 3.20
CA ILE A 128 10.10 -1.30 4.15
C ILE A 128 10.44 -2.74 4.56
N THR A 129 10.33 -3.03 5.85
CA THR A 129 10.53 -4.39 6.38
C THR A 129 9.54 -4.66 7.49
N ALA A 130 8.77 -5.74 7.35
CA ALA A 130 7.93 -6.27 8.40
C ALA A 130 8.66 -7.42 9.09
N MET A 131 8.72 -7.41 10.44
CA MET A 131 9.47 -8.37 11.22
C MET A 131 8.77 -8.64 12.56
N THR A 132 9.17 -9.69 13.26
CA THR A 132 8.72 -9.88 14.63
C THR A 132 9.32 -8.83 15.56
N GLY A 133 8.66 -8.56 16.68
CA GLY A 133 9.19 -7.62 17.68
C GLY A 133 10.61 -7.98 18.16
N MET A 134 10.90 -9.28 18.28
CA MET A 134 12.24 -9.75 18.70
C MET A 134 13.29 -9.53 17.61
N GLU A 135 12.97 -9.79 16.35
CA GLU A 135 13.86 -9.51 15.22
C GLU A 135 14.15 -8.01 15.10
N GLY A 136 13.10 -7.18 15.19
CA GLY A 136 13.23 -5.72 15.14
C GLY A 136 14.14 -5.19 16.24
N LEU A 137 14.04 -5.70 17.46
CA LEU A 137 14.92 -5.30 18.57
C LEU A 137 16.38 -5.79 18.43
N ALA A 138 16.62 -6.82 17.61
CA ALA A 138 17.96 -7.34 17.33
C ALA A 138 18.71 -6.52 16.29
N VAL A 139 18.00 -5.73 15.46
CA VAL A 139 18.61 -4.85 14.46
C VAL A 139 19.35 -3.70 15.17
N GLN A 140 20.63 -3.52 14.84
CA GLN A 140 21.51 -2.56 15.53
C GLN A 140 20.99 -1.11 15.47
N THR A 141 20.35 -0.71 14.37
CA THR A 141 19.72 0.60 14.21
C THR A 141 18.51 0.82 15.12
N ALA A 142 17.93 -0.26 15.62
CA ALA A 142 16.77 -0.21 16.50
C ALA A 142 17.10 0.14 17.96
N GLN A 143 18.38 0.16 18.35
CA GLN A 143 18.77 0.40 19.76
C GLN A 143 18.51 1.83 20.19
N ASP A 144 18.65 2.79 19.26
CA ASP A 144 18.43 4.23 19.51
C ASP A 144 17.10 4.73 18.90
N SER A 145 16.26 3.82 18.36
CA SER A 145 15.01 4.19 17.69
C SER A 145 13.86 4.34 18.69
N VAL A 146 13.00 5.31 18.43
CA VAL A 146 11.73 5.47 19.13
C VAL A 146 10.68 4.61 18.44
N TRP A 147 10.12 3.66 19.18
CA TRP A 147 9.08 2.78 18.67
C TRP A 147 7.69 3.35 19.00
N LYS A 148 6.78 3.30 18.04
CA LYS A 148 5.41 3.78 18.21
C LYS A 148 4.41 2.66 17.94
N ASP A 149 3.40 2.59 18.79
CA ASP A 149 2.20 1.79 18.56
C ASP A 149 1.40 2.45 17.42
N VAL A 150 1.25 1.77 16.29
CA VAL A 150 0.61 2.34 15.08
C VAL A 150 -0.85 2.72 15.36
N LYS A 151 -1.58 1.91 16.16
CA LYS A 151 -2.99 2.17 16.48
C LYS A 151 -3.18 3.36 17.42
N LYS A 152 -2.25 3.58 18.34
CA LYS A 152 -2.36 4.59 19.40
C LYS A 152 -1.51 5.83 19.13
N GLY A 153 -0.54 5.75 18.20
CA GLY A 153 0.43 6.80 17.94
C GLY A 153 1.36 7.09 19.12
N GLN A 154 1.36 6.24 20.16
CA GLN A 154 2.12 6.41 21.41
C GLN A 154 3.43 5.63 21.35
N GLU A 155 4.44 6.13 22.04
CA GLU A 155 5.68 5.40 22.22
C GLU A 155 5.45 4.09 22.97
N ILE A 156 6.18 3.07 22.57
CA ILE A 156 6.14 1.74 23.18
C ILE A 156 7.52 1.36 23.70
N ASP A 157 7.59 0.94 24.96
CA ASP A 157 8.84 0.57 25.59
C ASP A 157 9.37 -0.77 25.06
N ARG A 158 10.69 -0.87 24.95
CA ARG A 158 11.40 -2.09 24.56
C ARG A 158 10.98 -3.33 25.37
N GLU A 159 10.81 -3.17 26.69
CA GLU A 159 10.36 -4.27 27.55
C GLU A 159 8.97 -4.77 27.18
N LYS A 160 8.08 -3.87 26.79
CA LYS A 160 6.72 -4.23 26.35
C LYS A 160 6.76 -4.98 25.03
N ILE A 161 7.65 -4.58 24.09
CA ILE A 161 7.86 -5.30 22.83
C ILE A 161 8.36 -6.72 23.10
N MET A 162 9.35 -6.90 23.99
CA MET A 162 9.90 -8.21 24.33
C MET A 162 8.89 -9.15 24.96
N ARG A 163 7.88 -8.63 25.66
CA ARG A 163 6.83 -9.45 26.32
C ARG A 163 5.71 -9.88 25.38
N GLN A 164 5.65 -9.35 24.16
CA GLN A 164 4.56 -9.61 23.22
C GLN A 164 5.05 -10.43 22.01
N ASN A 165 4.96 -11.74 22.09
CA ASN A 165 5.45 -12.66 21.05
C ASN A 165 4.77 -12.51 19.68
N LYS A 166 3.58 -11.87 19.66
CA LYS A 166 2.80 -11.66 18.43
C LYS A 166 2.95 -10.26 17.85
N LEU A 167 3.70 -9.39 18.51
CA LEU A 167 3.87 -8.03 18.02
C LEU A 167 4.68 -8.06 16.72
N ARG A 168 4.15 -7.42 15.69
CA ARG A 168 4.88 -7.12 14.47
C ARG A 168 5.45 -5.71 14.54
N MET A 169 6.61 -5.55 13.95
CA MET A 169 7.27 -4.26 13.80
C MET A 169 7.44 -3.98 12.32
N VAL A 170 7.15 -2.76 11.94
CA VAL A 170 7.36 -2.28 10.57
C VAL A 170 8.42 -1.18 10.64
N SER A 171 9.51 -1.38 9.94
CA SER A 171 10.50 -0.33 9.67
C SER A 171 10.25 0.20 8.29
N VAL A 172 10.10 1.50 8.15
CA VAL A 172 9.87 2.15 6.86
C VAL A 172 10.72 3.40 6.75
N ASP A 173 11.26 3.63 5.57
CA ASP A 173 11.92 4.87 5.17
C ASP A 173 11.15 5.47 3.99
N GLY A 174 10.39 6.53 4.24
CA GLY A 174 9.49 7.20 3.29
C GLY A 174 8.26 7.78 3.96
N ASP A 175 7.42 8.43 3.16
CA ASP A 175 6.26 9.20 3.64
C ASP A 175 4.90 8.50 3.37
N ALA A 176 4.89 7.23 2.97
CA ALA A 176 3.65 6.50 2.71
C ALA A 176 2.81 6.31 3.99
N ILE A 177 1.50 6.24 3.81
CA ILE A 177 0.57 5.90 4.90
C ILE A 177 0.68 4.41 5.19
N ILE A 178 0.97 4.05 6.44
CA ILE A 178 1.04 2.66 6.88
C ILE A 178 -0.16 2.34 7.75
N GLN A 179 -0.86 1.27 7.42
CA GLN A 179 -1.96 0.73 8.20
C GLN A 179 -1.65 -0.72 8.60
N THR A 180 -2.06 -1.12 9.81
CA THR A 180 -1.94 -2.50 10.30
C THR A 180 -3.25 -2.96 10.92
N ASP A 181 -3.42 -4.25 11.10
CA ASP A 181 -4.52 -4.85 11.88
C ASP A 181 -4.57 -4.38 13.32
#